data_2cb697f8c6c15c9cc3fd33ff939de2c7
#
_entry.id   2cb697f8c6c15c9cc3fd33ff939de2c7
#
_cell.length_a   1.000
_cell.length_b   1.000
_cell.length_c   1.000
_cell.angle_alpha   90.00
_cell.angle_beta   90.00
_cell.angle_gamma   90.00
#
_symmetry.space_group_name_H-M   'P 1'
#
loop_
_entity.id
_entity.type
_entity.pdbx_description
1 polymer ?
#
loop_
_entity_poly.entity_id
_entity_poly.type
_entity_poly.pdbx_seq_one_letter_code
_entity_poly.pdbx_strand_id
1 'polypeptide(L)'
;MQQHLGQHILSGCFFTLFNANTVSVHVGKEISTVDIQGIISEEAIRKVEEMANEVIKENINVEFLTPSKRELKKIKIRRDLPNTNEQIRIVKIGDLDINACCGVHPSKTLDVQLIKIRKWEKHKGATRIEYLAGNRAIKDYFRKDEFRNKICKLLNCNETDAINSIDKLVREVKDIQDENRKIKMEISDYQIKDMIEDSITIGDLKIVKKIYENGDVKYISKIAEKITVRDNMIVLFAIKLEDKANLIFACSKNIKNISMNNLLKDSITLIDGRGGGSNFLAQGGGKNSSNLEGTMEYALRKINTL
;
A
#
# COMPACT_ATOMS: atom_id res chain seq x y z
N MET A 1 -18.39 -22.93 -17.53
CA MET A 1 -19.82 -22.83 -17.85
C MET A 1 -20.49 -21.66 -17.14
N GLN A 2 -20.60 -21.61 -15.79
CA GLN A 2 -21.28 -20.52 -15.04
C GLN A 2 -20.74 -19.12 -15.32
N GLN A 3 -19.40 -18.93 -15.38
CA GLN A 3 -18.81 -17.62 -15.72
C GLN A 3 -19.24 -17.12 -17.10
N HIS A 4 -19.33 -18.02 -18.07
CA HIS A 4 -19.71 -17.67 -19.44
C HIS A 4 -21.21 -17.33 -19.53
N LEU A 5 -22.08 -18.11 -18.89
CA LEU A 5 -23.50 -17.76 -18.82
C LEU A 5 -23.74 -16.46 -18.05
N GLY A 6 -22.99 -16.26 -16.94
CA GLY A 6 -23.00 -15.01 -16.19
C GLY A 6 -22.60 -13.79 -17.05
N GLN A 7 -21.65 -13.96 -17.96
CA GLN A 7 -21.29 -12.91 -18.92
C GLN A 7 -22.46 -12.59 -19.86
N HIS A 8 -23.16 -13.59 -20.41
CA HIS A 8 -24.32 -13.38 -21.25
C HIS A 8 -25.42 -12.62 -20.53
N ILE A 9 -25.73 -13.02 -19.30
CA ILE A 9 -26.72 -12.35 -18.45
C ILE A 9 -26.32 -10.89 -18.19
N LEU A 10 -25.09 -10.62 -17.75
CA LEU A 10 -24.60 -9.25 -17.53
C LEU A 10 -24.67 -8.41 -18.78
N SER A 11 -24.21 -8.94 -19.91
CA SER A 11 -24.23 -8.25 -21.20
C SER A 11 -25.66 -7.92 -21.66
N GLY A 12 -26.60 -8.85 -21.47
CA GLY A 12 -28.01 -8.64 -21.73
C GLY A 12 -28.60 -7.55 -20.84
N CYS A 13 -28.31 -7.56 -19.54
CA CYS A 13 -28.80 -6.55 -18.60
C CYS A 13 -28.24 -5.14 -18.92
N PHE A 14 -26.95 -5.01 -19.25
CA PHE A 14 -26.38 -3.73 -19.69
C PHE A 14 -27.05 -3.19 -20.95
N PHE A 15 -27.33 -4.09 -21.92
CA PHE A 15 -27.99 -3.69 -23.13
C PHE A 15 -29.45 -3.29 -22.87
N THR A 16 -30.18 -4.07 -22.08
CA THR A 16 -31.61 -3.83 -21.79
C THR A 16 -31.81 -2.51 -21.03
N LEU A 17 -30.99 -2.25 -20.00
CA LEU A 17 -31.17 -1.06 -19.16
C LEU A 17 -30.57 0.21 -19.76
N PHE A 18 -29.47 0.11 -20.51
CA PHE A 18 -28.68 1.28 -20.92
C PHE A 18 -28.34 1.30 -22.39
N ASN A 19 -28.83 0.35 -23.19
CA ASN A 19 -28.45 0.17 -24.60
C ASN A 19 -26.94 0.12 -24.84
N ALA A 20 -26.21 -0.38 -23.80
CA ALA A 20 -24.74 -0.42 -23.76
C ALA A 20 -24.24 -1.77 -24.29
N ASN A 21 -23.54 -1.75 -25.44
CA ASN A 21 -23.02 -2.95 -26.06
C ASN A 21 -21.80 -3.51 -25.38
N THR A 22 -21.61 -4.81 -25.47
CA THR A 22 -20.39 -5.51 -25.07
C THR A 22 -19.31 -5.34 -26.13
N VAL A 23 -18.18 -4.77 -25.76
CA VAL A 23 -17.02 -4.53 -26.64
C VAL A 23 -16.08 -5.74 -26.64
N SER A 24 -15.79 -6.27 -25.44
CA SER A 24 -14.85 -7.37 -25.26
C SER A 24 -15.27 -8.26 -24.10
N VAL A 25 -14.84 -9.52 -24.13
CA VAL A 25 -15.12 -10.51 -23.08
C VAL A 25 -13.87 -11.33 -22.82
N HIS A 26 -13.56 -11.53 -21.54
CA HIS A 26 -12.53 -12.46 -21.10
C HIS A 26 -13.06 -13.36 -19.98
N VAL A 27 -13.06 -14.66 -20.22
CA VAL A 27 -13.46 -15.65 -19.20
C VAL A 27 -12.22 -16.45 -18.79
N GLY A 28 -11.52 -15.95 -17.77
CA GLY A 28 -10.30 -16.57 -17.25
C GLY A 28 -10.55 -17.61 -16.15
N LYS A 29 -9.46 -18.23 -15.70
CA LYS A 29 -9.53 -19.21 -14.59
C LYS A 29 -9.86 -18.57 -13.25
N GLU A 30 -9.33 -17.39 -12.99
CA GLU A 30 -9.51 -16.67 -11.71
C GLU A 30 -10.42 -15.45 -11.87
N ILE A 31 -10.20 -14.66 -12.90
CA ILE A 31 -10.88 -13.40 -13.17
C ILE A 31 -11.64 -13.51 -14.46
N SER A 32 -12.85 -13.01 -14.48
CA SER A 32 -13.67 -12.84 -15.70
C SER A 32 -14.03 -11.38 -15.85
N THR A 33 -13.88 -10.84 -17.06
CA THR A 33 -14.19 -9.44 -17.35
C THR A 33 -15.08 -9.30 -18.57
N VAL A 34 -15.90 -8.27 -18.54
CA VAL A 34 -16.67 -7.81 -19.71
C VAL A 34 -16.46 -6.31 -19.86
N ASP A 35 -16.09 -5.87 -21.07
CA ASP A 35 -15.94 -4.46 -21.40
C ASP A 35 -17.23 -3.97 -22.03
N ILE A 36 -17.87 -2.99 -21.40
CA ILE A 36 -19.14 -2.41 -21.80
C ILE A 36 -18.89 -1.04 -22.40
N GLN A 37 -19.50 -0.77 -23.55
CA GLN A 37 -19.38 0.49 -24.28
C GLN A 37 -19.76 1.69 -23.40
N GLY A 38 -18.94 2.73 -23.44
CA GLY A 38 -19.18 3.97 -22.72
C GLY A 38 -18.69 3.95 -21.27
N ILE A 39 -18.91 5.06 -20.59
CA ILE A 39 -18.57 5.23 -19.16
C ILE A 39 -19.84 5.01 -18.35
N ILE A 40 -19.86 3.93 -17.61
CA ILE A 40 -21.01 3.51 -16.81
C ILE A 40 -20.82 3.99 -15.37
N SER A 41 -21.86 4.60 -14.78
CA SER A 41 -21.83 5.05 -13.39
C SER A 41 -21.94 3.87 -12.42
N GLU A 42 -21.48 4.07 -11.17
CA GLU A 42 -21.62 3.06 -10.12
C GLU A 42 -23.08 2.67 -9.90
N GLU A 43 -23.99 3.63 -9.87
CA GLU A 43 -25.42 3.37 -9.69
C GLU A 43 -25.97 2.48 -10.81
N ALA A 44 -25.58 2.74 -12.06
CA ALA A 44 -26.00 1.91 -13.20
C ALA A 44 -25.43 0.49 -13.09
N ILE A 45 -24.18 0.34 -12.65
CA ILE A 45 -23.56 -0.97 -12.42
C ILE A 45 -24.30 -1.76 -11.34
N ARG A 46 -24.71 -1.10 -10.23
CA ARG A 46 -25.48 -1.74 -9.17
C ARG A 46 -26.85 -2.22 -9.65
N LYS A 47 -27.55 -1.38 -10.43
CA LYS A 47 -28.84 -1.78 -11.05
C LYS A 47 -28.69 -2.99 -11.97
N VAL A 48 -27.60 -3.06 -12.74
CA VAL A 48 -27.31 -4.23 -13.60
C VAL A 48 -27.04 -5.47 -12.77
N GLU A 49 -26.27 -5.35 -11.69
CA GLU A 49 -25.98 -6.48 -10.78
C GLU A 49 -27.27 -7.03 -10.16
N GLU A 50 -28.17 -6.15 -9.72
CA GLU A 50 -29.48 -6.50 -9.17
C GLU A 50 -30.34 -7.22 -10.24
N MET A 51 -30.51 -6.61 -11.42
CA MET A 51 -31.25 -7.22 -12.52
C MET A 51 -30.69 -8.58 -12.92
N ALA A 52 -29.36 -8.72 -12.99
CA ALA A 52 -28.72 -9.98 -13.36
C ALA A 52 -29.03 -11.09 -12.35
N ASN A 53 -29.14 -10.78 -11.07
CA ASN A 53 -29.50 -11.74 -10.05
C ASN A 53 -31.02 -12.02 -10.01
N GLU A 54 -31.88 -11.08 -10.41
CA GLU A 54 -33.31 -11.37 -10.65
C GLU A 54 -33.50 -12.33 -11.83
N VAL A 55 -32.81 -12.11 -12.95
CA VAL A 55 -32.82 -13.03 -14.11
C VAL A 55 -32.40 -14.46 -13.72
N ILE A 56 -31.47 -14.59 -12.77
CA ILE A 56 -31.09 -15.91 -12.26
C ILE A 56 -32.27 -16.56 -11.51
N LYS A 57 -32.97 -15.81 -10.68
CA LYS A 57 -34.14 -16.30 -9.91
C LYS A 57 -35.33 -16.68 -10.80
N GLU A 58 -35.52 -16.01 -11.92
CA GLU A 58 -36.55 -16.34 -12.92
C GLU A 58 -36.40 -17.74 -13.52
N ASN A 59 -35.24 -18.37 -13.36
CA ASN A 59 -34.96 -19.73 -13.81
C ASN A 59 -35.26 -19.98 -15.30
N ILE A 60 -34.82 -19.03 -16.14
CA ILE A 60 -35.06 -19.04 -17.59
C ILE A 60 -34.24 -20.19 -18.25
N ASN A 61 -34.89 -20.89 -19.19
CA ASN A 61 -34.20 -21.90 -19.99
C ASN A 61 -33.19 -21.25 -20.94
N VAL A 62 -32.02 -21.85 -21.06
CA VAL A 62 -31.00 -21.47 -22.05
C VAL A 62 -31.15 -22.35 -23.26
N GLU A 63 -31.66 -21.75 -24.33
CA GLU A 63 -31.91 -22.45 -25.57
C GLU A 63 -30.70 -22.42 -26.51
N PHE A 64 -30.45 -23.53 -27.19
CA PHE A 64 -29.38 -23.67 -28.15
C PHE A 64 -30.01 -23.94 -29.55
N LEU A 65 -29.86 -22.97 -30.43
CA LEU A 65 -30.47 -23.02 -31.74
C LEU A 65 -29.38 -23.13 -32.82
N THR A 66 -29.65 -23.89 -33.86
CA THR A 66 -28.80 -24.01 -35.05
C THR A 66 -29.60 -23.65 -36.29
N PRO A 67 -30.04 -22.37 -36.41
CA PRO A 67 -30.94 -21.95 -37.50
C PRO A 67 -30.25 -21.97 -38.85
N SER A 68 -31.06 -22.18 -39.88
CA SER A 68 -30.66 -22.01 -41.28
C SER A 68 -30.36 -20.53 -41.60
N LYS A 69 -29.64 -20.25 -42.69
CA LYS A 69 -29.33 -18.87 -43.10
C LYS A 69 -30.60 -18.01 -43.33
N ARG A 70 -31.74 -18.61 -43.65
CA ARG A 70 -33.04 -17.90 -43.82
C ARG A 70 -33.65 -17.56 -42.46
N GLU A 71 -33.56 -18.45 -41.50
CA GLU A 71 -34.08 -18.25 -40.14
C GLU A 71 -33.23 -17.25 -39.37
N LEU A 72 -31.90 -17.27 -39.54
CA LEU A 72 -30.99 -16.29 -38.92
C LEU A 72 -31.37 -14.84 -39.23
N LYS A 73 -31.84 -14.55 -40.45
CA LYS A 73 -32.29 -13.20 -40.85
C LYS A 73 -33.55 -12.73 -40.09
N LYS A 74 -34.31 -13.64 -39.50
CA LYS A 74 -35.52 -13.32 -38.72
C LYS A 74 -35.26 -13.21 -37.21
N ILE A 75 -34.13 -13.69 -36.74
CA ILE A 75 -33.75 -13.65 -35.32
C ILE A 75 -33.13 -12.29 -35.02
N LYS A 76 -33.66 -11.58 -34.04
CA LYS A 76 -33.09 -10.31 -33.55
C LYS A 76 -31.88 -10.62 -32.66
N ILE A 77 -30.71 -10.61 -33.24
CA ILE A 77 -29.45 -10.88 -32.55
C ILE A 77 -28.88 -9.57 -32.04
N ARG A 78 -28.40 -9.54 -30.80
CA ARG A 78 -27.88 -8.32 -30.14
C ARG A 78 -26.53 -7.86 -30.70
N ARG A 79 -25.66 -8.77 -31.10
CA ARG A 79 -24.35 -8.48 -31.71
C ARG A 79 -24.28 -8.92 -33.15
N ASP A 80 -23.39 -8.30 -33.91
CA ASP A 80 -23.13 -8.70 -35.29
C ASP A 80 -22.74 -10.18 -35.35
N LEU A 81 -23.21 -10.84 -36.39
CA LEU A 81 -22.88 -12.23 -36.67
C LEU A 81 -21.41 -12.35 -37.11
N PRO A 82 -20.72 -13.42 -36.71
CA PRO A 82 -19.39 -13.69 -37.23
C PRO A 82 -19.44 -13.94 -38.75
N ASN A 83 -18.46 -13.39 -39.46
CA ASN A 83 -18.32 -13.64 -40.92
C ASN A 83 -17.72 -15.04 -41.11
N THR A 84 -18.59 -16.05 -41.24
CA THR A 84 -18.18 -17.45 -41.40
C THR A 84 -19.13 -18.16 -42.37
N ASN A 85 -18.59 -19.19 -43.04
CA ASN A 85 -19.39 -20.11 -43.85
C ASN A 85 -19.93 -21.31 -43.05
N GLU A 86 -19.47 -21.46 -41.78
CA GLU A 86 -19.90 -22.53 -40.90
C GLU A 86 -21.32 -22.29 -40.36
N GLN A 87 -21.94 -23.36 -39.86
CA GLN A 87 -23.24 -23.26 -39.19
C GLN A 87 -23.11 -22.48 -37.88
N ILE A 88 -23.87 -21.39 -37.77
CA ILE A 88 -23.86 -20.54 -36.61
C ILE A 88 -24.78 -21.11 -35.54
N ARG A 89 -24.23 -21.33 -34.33
CA ARG A 89 -25.00 -21.69 -33.17
C ARG A 89 -25.39 -20.42 -32.41
N ILE A 90 -26.66 -20.33 -32.06
CA ILE A 90 -27.25 -19.23 -31.29
C ILE A 90 -27.52 -19.73 -29.87
N VAL A 91 -27.15 -18.93 -28.88
CA VAL A 91 -27.55 -19.08 -27.48
C VAL A 91 -28.61 -18.03 -27.19
N LYS A 92 -29.77 -18.47 -26.67
CA LYS A 92 -30.89 -17.61 -26.33
C LYS A 92 -31.28 -17.77 -24.86
N ILE A 93 -31.40 -16.66 -24.14
CA ILE A 93 -31.81 -16.57 -22.74
C ILE A 93 -33.09 -15.72 -22.71
N GLY A 94 -34.23 -16.37 -22.92
CA GLY A 94 -35.51 -15.64 -23.06
C GLY A 94 -35.40 -14.51 -24.07
N ASP A 95 -35.86 -13.32 -23.70
CA ASP A 95 -35.73 -12.09 -24.48
C ASP A 95 -34.54 -11.24 -24.05
N LEU A 96 -33.80 -11.65 -23.03
CA LEU A 96 -32.67 -10.90 -22.45
C LEU A 96 -31.46 -10.89 -23.39
N ASP A 97 -31.04 -12.04 -23.88
CA ASP A 97 -29.83 -12.17 -24.69
C ASP A 97 -29.98 -13.24 -25.76
N ILE A 98 -29.77 -12.84 -27.02
CA ILE A 98 -29.77 -13.71 -28.19
C ILE A 98 -28.51 -13.43 -28.99
N ASN A 99 -27.52 -14.34 -28.96
CA ASN A 99 -26.22 -14.13 -29.58
C ASN A 99 -25.62 -15.40 -30.18
N ALA A 100 -24.79 -15.22 -31.19
CA ALA A 100 -23.92 -16.27 -31.70
C ALA A 100 -22.89 -16.65 -30.65
N CYS A 101 -22.85 -17.91 -30.23
CA CYS A 101 -21.91 -18.39 -29.25
C CYS A 101 -21.65 -19.90 -29.37
N CYS A 102 -20.37 -20.30 -29.46
CA CYS A 102 -19.94 -21.70 -29.51
C CYS A 102 -19.59 -22.28 -28.14
N GLY A 103 -19.61 -21.46 -27.07
CA GLY A 103 -19.21 -21.87 -25.72
C GLY A 103 -20.20 -22.83 -25.06
N VAL A 104 -19.77 -23.43 -23.96
CA VAL A 104 -20.59 -24.34 -23.16
C VAL A 104 -21.27 -23.56 -22.03
N HIS A 105 -22.58 -23.77 -21.87
CA HIS A 105 -23.41 -23.07 -20.87
C HIS A 105 -24.24 -24.09 -20.06
N PRO A 106 -24.65 -23.75 -18.84
CA PRO A 106 -25.73 -24.42 -18.14
C PRO A 106 -27.05 -24.34 -18.92
N SER A 107 -27.98 -25.23 -18.62
CA SER A 107 -29.31 -25.28 -19.26
C SER A 107 -30.30 -24.26 -18.75
N LYS A 108 -30.05 -23.68 -17.59
CA LYS A 108 -30.93 -22.71 -16.92
C LYS A 108 -30.14 -21.58 -16.29
N THR A 109 -30.75 -20.40 -16.17
CA THR A 109 -30.13 -19.25 -15.51
C THR A 109 -29.91 -19.52 -14.02
N LEU A 110 -30.79 -20.29 -13.37
CA LEU A 110 -30.65 -20.67 -11.95
C LEU A 110 -29.35 -21.44 -11.66
N ASP A 111 -28.83 -22.19 -12.62
CA ASP A 111 -27.55 -22.90 -12.48
C ASP A 111 -26.34 -21.94 -12.27
N VAL A 112 -26.49 -20.65 -12.57
CA VAL A 112 -25.50 -19.62 -12.27
C VAL A 112 -25.47 -19.25 -10.81
N GLN A 113 -26.58 -19.40 -10.08
CA GLN A 113 -26.75 -19.18 -8.63
C GLN A 113 -26.55 -17.74 -8.17
N LEU A 114 -25.43 -17.10 -8.51
CA LEU A 114 -25.08 -15.75 -8.09
C LEU A 114 -24.14 -15.10 -9.12
N ILE A 115 -24.39 -13.84 -9.41
CA ILE A 115 -23.42 -12.97 -10.11
C ILE A 115 -23.02 -11.85 -9.16
N LYS A 116 -21.71 -11.67 -8.95
CA LYS A 116 -21.16 -10.58 -8.16
C LYS A 116 -20.14 -9.76 -8.96
N ILE A 117 -20.42 -8.49 -9.15
CA ILE A 117 -19.49 -7.52 -9.70
C ILE A 117 -18.49 -7.15 -8.60
N ARG A 118 -17.19 -7.34 -8.85
CA ARG A 118 -16.13 -7.09 -7.87
C ARG A 118 -15.50 -5.73 -8.00
N LYS A 119 -15.24 -5.34 -9.26
CA LYS A 119 -14.53 -4.11 -9.59
C LYS A 119 -14.99 -3.61 -10.96
N TRP A 120 -14.87 -2.32 -11.15
CA TRP A 120 -15.03 -1.69 -12.47
C TRP A 120 -14.03 -0.56 -12.64
N GLU A 121 -13.62 -0.33 -13.87
CA GLU A 121 -12.66 0.73 -14.20
C GLU A 121 -12.84 1.20 -15.66
N LYS A 122 -12.40 2.42 -15.95
CA LYS A 122 -12.35 2.92 -17.34
C LYS A 122 -11.25 2.18 -18.10
N HIS A 123 -11.60 1.65 -19.27
CA HIS A 123 -10.67 0.92 -20.12
C HIS A 123 -10.91 1.23 -21.59
N LYS A 124 -9.97 1.93 -22.27
CA LYS A 124 -10.00 2.21 -23.72
C LYS A 124 -11.33 2.76 -24.24
N GLY A 125 -11.93 3.72 -23.52
CA GLY A 125 -13.23 4.30 -23.90
C GLY A 125 -14.46 3.49 -23.50
N ALA A 126 -14.28 2.34 -22.87
CA ALA A 126 -15.31 1.48 -22.31
C ALA A 126 -15.21 1.41 -20.78
N THR A 127 -16.17 0.76 -20.14
CA THR A 127 -16.11 0.38 -18.74
C THR A 127 -15.84 -1.11 -18.64
N ARG A 128 -14.69 -1.48 -18.07
CA ARG A 128 -14.35 -2.86 -17.76
C ARG A 128 -14.99 -3.28 -16.46
N ILE A 129 -15.76 -4.34 -16.49
CA ILE A 129 -16.44 -4.93 -15.35
C ILE A 129 -15.78 -6.26 -15.03
N GLU A 130 -15.19 -6.38 -13.84
CA GLU A 130 -14.72 -7.64 -13.26
C GLU A 130 -15.84 -8.29 -12.47
N TYR A 131 -16.13 -9.55 -12.75
CA TYR A 131 -17.23 -10.26 -12.12
C TYR A 131 -16.86 -11.71 -11.78
N LEU A 132 -17.61 -12.26 -10.85
CA LEU A 132 -17.65 -13.68 -10.53
C LEU A 132 -19.09 -14.18 -10.68
N ALA A 133 -19.25 -15.42 -11.14
CA ALA A 133 -20.53 -16.07 -11.24
C ALA A 133 -20.48 -17.49 -10.66
N GLY A 134 -21.61 -17.99 -10.17
CA GLY A 134 -21.76 -19.33 -9.67
C GLY A 134 -20.87 -19.66 -8.48
N ASN A 135 -20.38 -20.86 -8.44
CA ASN A 135 -19.56 -21.36 -7.35
C ASN A 135 -18.33 -20.48 -7.01
N ARG A 136 -17.80 -19.73 -7.99
CA ARG A 136 -16.72 -18.78 -7.72
C ARG A 136 -17.19 -17.60 -6.87
N ALA A 137 -18.36 -17.05 -7.16
CA ALA A 137 -18.95 -15.96 -6.39
C ALA A 137 -19.27 -16.42 -4.97
N ILE A 138 -19.82 -17.62 -4.80
CA ILE A 138 -20.13 -18.22 -3.51
C ILE A 138 -18.86 -18.44 -2.68
N LYS A 139 -17.80 -19.02 -3.27
CA LYS A 139 -16.51 -19.22 -2.59
C LYS A 139 -15.86 -17.89 -2.21
N ASP A 140 -15.96 -16.86 -3.04
CA ASP A 140 -15.45 -15.53 -2.72
C ASP A 140 -16.20 -14.90 -1.54
N TYR A 141 -17.52 -15.10 -1.47
CA TYR A 141 -18.33 -14.68 -0.33
C TYR A 141 -17.89 -15.35 0.98
N PHE A 142 -17.77 -16.66 1.00
CA PHE A 142 -17.33 -17.39 2.21
C PHE A 142 -15.94 -16.95 2.67
N ARG A 143 -15.00 -16.74 1.73
CA ARG A 143 -13.68 -16.25 2.08
C ARG A 143 -13.72 -14.84 2.68
N LYS A 144 -14.57 -13.96 2.17
CA LYS A 144 -14.74 -12.61 2.69
C LYS A 144 -15.44 -12.62 4.06
N ASP A 145 -16.40 -13.51 4.25
CA ASP A 145 -17.05 -13.70 5.53
C ASP A 145 -16.07 -14.18 6.61
N GLU A 146 -15.24 -15.16 6.27
CA GLU A 146 -14.18 -15.64 7.17
C GLU A 146 -13.19 -14.52 7.53
N PHE A 147 -12.77 -13.72 6.53
CA PHE A 147 -11.88 -12.57 6.75
C PHE A 147 -12.53 -11.52 7.68
N ARG A 148 -13.79 -11.17 7.43
CA ARG A 148 -14.55 -10.27 8.29
C ARG A 148 -14.63 -10.79 9.72
N ASN A 149 -14.96 -12.07 9.90
CA ASN A 149 -15.05 -12.70 11.21
C ASN A 149 -13.71 -12.68 11.97
N LYS A 150 -12.60 -12.87 11.27
CA LYS A 150 -11.25 -12.74 11.86
C LYS A 150 -10.97 -11.32 12.35
N ILE A 151 -11.32 -10.29 11.56
CA ILE A 151 -11.17 -8.89 11.97
C ILE A 151 -12.02 -8.59 13.21
N CYS A 152 -13.30 -8.93 13.19
CA CYS A 152 -14.20 -8.69 14.34
C CYS A 152 -13.69 -9.39 15.62
N LYS A 153 -13.14 -10.59 15.47
CA LYS A 153 -12.54 -11.35 16.58
C LYS A 153 -11.28 -10.69 17.14
N LEU A 154 -10.40 -10.19 16.27
CA LEU A 154 -9.19 -9.47 16.69
C LEU A 154 -9.51 -8.16 17.41
N LEU A 155 -10.54 -7.44 16.94
CA LEU A 155 -10.96 -6.18 17.53
C LEU A 155 -11.95 -6.35 18.70
N ASN A 156 -12.37 -7.59 18.97
CA ASN A 156 -13.41 -7.91 19.96
C ASN A 156 -14.67 -7.03 19.82
N CYS A 157 -15.20 -6.90 18.59
CA CYS A 157 -16.33 -6.06 18.26
C CYS A 157 -17.25 -6.71 17.23
N ASN A 158 -18.44 -6.12 17.04
CA ASN A 158 -19.36 -6.48 15.97
C ASN A 158 -18.91 -5.88 14.63
N GLU A 159 -19.47 -6.37 13.53
CA GLU A 159 -19.19 -5.89 12.18
C GLU A 159 -19.45 -4.37 12.02
N THR A 160 -20.57 -3.89 12.59
CA THR A 160 -20.96 -2.47 12.56
C THR A 160 -19.95 -1.57 13.27
N ASP A 161 -19.24 -2.08 14.26
CA ASP A 161 -18.32 -1.32 15.11
C ASP A 161 -16.84 -1.45 14.67
N ALA A 162 -16.57 -2.35 13.71
CA ALA A 162 -15.21 -2.69 13.31
C ALA A 162 -14.43 -1.47 12.81
N ILE A 163 -15.05 -0.63 11.97
CA ILE A 163 -14.41 0.59 11.45
C ILE A 163 -14.12 1.58 12.57
N ASN A 164 -15.08 1.82 13.44
CA ASN A 164 -14.90 2.72 14.59
C ASN A 164 -13.80 2.23 15.54
N SER A 165 -13.71 0.91 15.74
CA SER A 165 -12.66 0.29 16.56
C SER A 165 -11.27 0.47 15.95
N ILE A 166 -11.14 0.35 14.62
CA ILE A 166 -9.89 0.63 13.91
C ILE A 166 -9.51 2.10 14.06
N ASP A 167 -10.45 3.02 13.83
CA ASP A 167 -10.22 4.45 13.95
C ASP A 167 -9.80 4.87 15.37
N LYS A 168 -10.36 4.20 16.39
CA LYS A 168 -9.98 4.40 17.78
C LYS A 168 -8.54 3.94 18.01
N LEU A 169 -8.19 2.73 17.57
CA LEU A 169 -6.82 2.21 17.70
C LEU A 169 -5.79 3.08 16.99
N VAL A 170 -6.10 3.58 15.80
CA VAL A 170 -5.20 4.48 15.05
C VAL A 170 -4.95 5.78 15.84
N ARG A 171 -5.98 6.34 16.48
CA ARG A 171 -5.85 7.53 17.33
C ARG A 171 -5.01 7.24 18.58
N GLU A 172 -5.32 6.16 19.30
CA GLU A 172 -4.57 5.75 20.50
C GLU A 172 -3.08 5.54 20.21
N VAL A 173 -2.76 4.87 19.09
CA VAL A 173 -1.35 4.68 18.68
C VAL A 173 -0.67 6.02 18.43
N LYS A 174 -1.35 6.97 17.79
CA LYS A 174 -0.81 8.31 17.55
C LYS A 174 -0.58 9.07 18.87
N ASP A 175 -1.54 9.04 19.76
CA ASP A 175 -1.45 9.72 21.06
C ASP A 175 -0.29 9.15 21.91
N ILE A 176 -0.15 7.82 21.95
CA ILE A 176 0.98 7.15 22.61
C ILE A 176 2.32 7.53 21.99
N GLN A 177 2.39 7.64 20.65
CA GLN A 177 3.62 8.07 19.97
C GLN A 177 3.98 9.51 20.33
N ASP A 178 3.00 10.41 20.38
CA ASP A 178 3.22 11.81 20.74
C ASP A 178 3.62 11.96 22.21
N GLU A 179 3.01 11.21 23.13
CA GLU A 179 3.39 11.15 24.54
C GLU A 179 4.82 10.60 24.72
N ASN A 180 5.14 9.49 24.08
CA ASN A 180 6.49 8.92 24.10
C ASN A 180 7.54 9.91 23.60
N ARG A 181 7.20 10.71 22.58
CA ARG A 181 8.06 11.76 22.06
C ARG A 181 8.29 12.88 23.09
N LYS A 182 7.23 13.31 23.81
CA LYS A 182 7.33 14.31 24.87
C LYS A 182 8.22 13.82 26.01
N ILE A 183 7.96 12.61 26.52
CA ILE A 183 8.74 12.00 27.59
C ILE A 183 10.21 11.89 27.20
N LYS A 184 10.52 11.44 25.98
CA LYS A 184 11.88 11.40 25.46
C LYS A 184 12.55 12.78 25.42
N MET A 185 11.79 13.82 25.10
CA MET A 185 12.33 15.19 25.11
C MET A 185 12.63 15.67 26.53
N GLU A 186 11.77 15.42 27.49
CA GLU A 186 11.98 15.76 28.91
C GLU A 186 13.21 15.04 29.48
N ILE A 187 13.30 13.73 29.26
CA ILE A 187 14.48 12.95 29.65
C ILE A 187 15.77 13.52 29.05
N SER A 188 15.70 13.94 27.76
CA SER A 188 16.87 14.51 27.09
C SER A 188 17.36 15.79 27.73
N ASP A 189 16.45 16.62 28.27
CA ASP A 189 16.84 17.88 28.93
C ASP A 189 17.57 17.65 30.25
N TYR A 190 17.21 16.62 31.02
CA TYR A 190 17.97 16.18 32.22
C TYR A 190 19.33 15.61 31.80
N GLN A 191 19.36 14.69 30.85
CA GLN A 191 20.61 14.10 30.34
C GLN A 191 21.58 15.15 29.79
N ILE A 192 21.09 16.19 29.13
CA ILE A 192 21.90 17.29 28.61
C ILE A 192 22.56 18.05 29.77
N LYS A 193 21.87 18.29 30.88
CA LYS A 193 22.47 18.95 32.07
C LYS A 193 23.62 18.15 32.62
N ASP A 194 23.39 16.85 32.87
CA ASP A 194 24.43 15.95 33.39
C ASP A 194 25.63 15.89 32.43
N MET A 195 25.39 15.74 31.12
CA MET A 195 26.44 15.71 30.11
C MET A 195 27.29 16.99 30.06
N ILE A 196 26.67 18.14 30.31
CA ILE A 196 27.38 19.43 30.35
C ILE A 196 28.17 19.58 31.62
N GLU A 197 27.67 19.10 32.77
CA GLU A 197 28.40 19.07 34.05
C GLU A 197 29.64 18.18 33.97
N ASP A 198 29.51 17.01 33.32
CA ASP A 198 30.59 16.05 33.08
C ASP A 198 31.52 16.41 31.90
N SER A 199 31.34 17.59 31.28
CA SER A 199 32.10 17.96 30.08
C SER A 199 33.58 18.22 30.36
N ILE A 200 34.42 17.85 29.38
CA ILE A 200 35.87 18.11 29.42
C ILE A 200 36.08 19.60 29.05
N THR A 201 36.82 20.33 29.89
CA THR A 201 37.14 21.74 29.64
C THR A 201 38.54 21.87 29.03
N ILE A 202 38.67 22.52 27.88
CA ILE A 202 39.93 22.86 27.23
C ILE A 202 39.91 24.35 26.90
N GLY A 203 40.67 25.15 27.65
CA GLY A 203 40.58 26.60 27.57
C GLY A 203 39.15 27.09 27.89
N ASP A 204 38.56 27.86 26.97
CA ASP A 204 37.17 28.33 27.09
C ASP A 204 36.12 27.34 26.51
N LEU A 205 36.58 26.21 25.95
CA LEU A 205 35.69 25.24 25.28
C LEU A 205 35.27 24.13 26.26
N LYS A 206 33.99 23.78 26.19
CA LYS A 206 33.42 22.61 26.88
C LYS A 206 33.11 21.52 25.86
N ILE A 207 33.69 20.32 26.08
CA ILE A 207 33.58 19.20 25.13
C ILE A 207 32.77 18.09 25.80
N VAL A 208 31.62 17.80 25.22
CA VAL A 208 30.77 16.65 25.62
C VAL A 208 31.10 15.47 24.70
N LYS A 209 31.81 14.47 25.31
CA LYS A 209 32.19 13.22 24.62
C LYS A 209 31.35 12.07 25.16
N LYS A 210 30.63 11.36 24.31
CA LYS A 210 29.83 10.19 24.72
C LYS A 210 29.75 9.12 23.64
N ILE A 211 29.86 7.87 24.07
CA ILE A 211 29.61 6.68 23.24
C ILE A 211 28.30 6.05 23.71
N TYR A 212 27.38 5.87 22.81
CA TYR A 212 26.08 5.19 23.02
C TYR A 212 26.23 3.75 22.56
N GLU A 213 25.91 2.78 23.41
CA GLU A 213 25.90 1.35 23.03
C GLU A 213 24.73 0.99 22.09
N ASN A 214 23.72 1.83 21.99
CA ASN A 214 22.61 1.74 21.05
C ASN A 214 21.89 3.09 20.99
N GLY A 215 21.15 3.36 19.93
CA GLY A 215 20.34 4.57 19.89
C GLY A 215 19.88 4.99 18.49
N ASP A 216 18.84 5.80 18.47
CA ASP A 216 18.36 6.46 17.26
C ASP A 216 19.28 7.64 16.91
N VAL A 217 19.95 7.54 15.77
CA VAL A 217 20.86 8.59 15.25
C VAL A 217 20.17 9.96 15.19
N LYS A 218 18.90 10.01 14.77
CA LYS A 218 18.14 11.27 14.66
C LYS A 218 17.88 11.90 16.04
N TYR A 219 17.57 11.06 17.04
CA TYR A 219 17.35 11.52 18.40
C TYR A 219 18.65 12.05 19.01
N ILE A 220 19.76 11.31 18.88
CA ILE A 220 21.07 11.70 19.41
C ILE A 220 21.61 12.95 18.70
N SER A 221 21.37 13.11 17.39
CA SER A 221 21.69 14.34 16.65
C SER A 221 20.96 15.56 17.22
N LYS A 222 19.67 15.41 17.57
CA LYS A 222 18.92 16.49 18.23
C LYS A 222 19.47 16.86 19.61
N ILE A 223 19.97 15.89 20.37
CA ILE A 223 20.66 16.18 21.64
C ILE A 223 21.92 16.99 21.39
N ALA A 224 22.74 16.61 20.40
CA ALA A 224 23.92 17.34 20.02
C ALA A 224 23.59 18.79 19.61
N GLU A 225 22.56 18.98 18.79
CA GLU A 225 22.07 20.30 18.39
C GLU A 225 21.62 21.14 19.61
N LYS A 226 20.86 20.55 20.55
CA LYS A 226 20.43 21.24 21.78
C LYS A 226 21.59 21.68 22.68
N ILE A 227 22.64 20.87 22.81
CA ILE A 227 23.82 21.21 23.55
C ILE A 227 24.55 22.41 22.93
N THR A 228 24.71 22.39 21.61
CA THR A 228 25.45 23.40 20.84
C THR A 228 24.69 24.71 20.61
N VAL A 229 23.46 24.85 21.09
CA VAL A 229 22.77 26.15 21.21
C VAL A 229 23.49 27.06 22.22
N ARG A 230 24.13 26.48 23.25
CA ARG A 230 24.96 27.22 24.21
C ARG A 230 26.30 27.54 23.55
N ASP A 231 26.89 28.66 23.96
CA ASP A 231 28.20 29.06 23.46
C ASP A 231 29.34 28.17 23.98
N ASN A 232 30.40 28.10 23.22
CA ASN A 232 31.66 27.39 23.55
C ASN A 232 31.48 25.87 23.75
N MET A 233 30.47 25.24 23.14
CA MET A 233 30.22 23.82 23.27
C MET A 233 30.68 23.06 22.04
N ILE A 234 31.37 21.94 22.26
CA ILE A 234 31.67 20.93 21.25
C ILE A 234 31.07 19.60 21.69
N VAL A 235 30.43 18.90 20.76
CA VAL A 235 29.83 17.58 20.98
C VAL A 235 30.49 16.55 20.08
N LEU A 236 31.02 15.51 20.68
CA LEU A 236 31.58 14.34 20.04
C LEU A 236 30.74 13.12 20.47
N PHE A 237 29.82 12.71 19.65
CA PHE A 237 28.99 11.52 19.90
C PHE A 237 29.35 10.39 18.96
N ALA A 238 29.41 9.19 19.52
CA ALA A 238 29.49 7.95 18.74
C ALA A 238 28.35 7.02 19.14
N ILE A 239 27.85 6.26 18.20
CA ILE A 239 26.77 5.29 18.39
C ILE A 239 27.28 3.95 17.88
N LYS A 240 27.36 2.97 18.76
CA LYS A 240 27.69 1.59 18.44
C LYS A 240 26.41 0.84 18.11
N LEU A 241 26.37 0.23 16.95
CA LEU A 241 25.31 -0.69 16.51
C LEU A 241 25.97 -2.06 16.27
N GLU A 242 25.18 -3.12 16.14
CA GLU A 242 25.69 -4.50 15.97
C GLU A 242 26.77 -4.60 14.88
N ASP A 243 26.48 -4.09 13.66
CA ASP A 243 27.39 -4.18 12.50
C ASP A 243 27.84 -2.82 11.97
N LYS A 244 27.59 -1.73 12.71
CA LYS A 244 27.85 -0.37 12.22
C LYS A 244 28.20 0.56 13.39
N ALA A 245 28.92 1.63 13.04
CA ALA A 245 29.16 2.74 13.94
C ALA A 245 28.71 4.04 13.31
N ASN A 246 28.19 4.97 14.08
CA ASN A 246 27.88 6.31 13.62
C ASN A 246 28.61 7.34 14.50
N LEU A 247 29.07 8.40 13.84
CA LEU A 247 29.67 9.56 14.50
C LEU A 247 28.78 10.79 14.26
N ILE A 248 28.63 11.61 15.27
CA ILE A 248 27.91 12.90 15.22
C ILE A 248 28.78 13.92 15.93
N PHE A 249 29.35 14.86 15.20
CA PHE A 249 30.16 15.94 15.70
C PHE A 249 29.45 17.27 15.49
N ALA A 250 29.35 18.04 16.53
CA ALA A 250 28.69 19.33 16.47
C ALA A 250 29.43 20.38 17.29
N CYS A 251 29.33 21.63 16.92
CA CYS A 251 29.85 22.74 17.72
C CYS A 251 28.92 23.95 17.69
N SER A 252 29.07 24.82 18.68
CA SER A 252 28.38 26.08 18.80
C SER A 252 28.74 27.02 17.67
N LYS A 253 27.80 27.89 17.26
CA LYS A 253 27.98 28.82 16.12
C LYS A 253 29.06 29.89 16.35
N ASN A 254 29.41 30.16 17.58
CA ASN A 254 30.49 31.11 17.93
C ASN A 254 31.90 30.52 17.70
N ILE A 255 32.06 29.19 17.58
CA ILE A 255 33.32 28.51 17.30
C ILE A 255 33.53 28.50 15.76
N LYS A 256 34.48 29.32 15.28
CA LYS A 256 34.75 29.47 13.83
C LYS A 256 36.08 28.85 13.39
N ASN A 257 36.97 28.58 14.33
CA ASN A 257 38.32 28.04 14.10
C ASN A 257 38.37 26.52 13.96
N ILE A 258 37.25 25.80 14.28
CA ILE A 258 37.18 24.35 14.20
C ILE A 258 36.03 23.95 13.24
N SER A 259 36.34 23.15 12.22
CA SER A 259 35.33 22.62 11.31
C SER A 259 34.95 21.19 11.68
N MET A 260 33.71 20.96 12.10
CA MET A 260 33.20 19.63 12.43
C MET A 260 33.21 18.70 11.22
N ASN A 261 33.01 19.25 10.00
CA ASN A 261 33.09 18.45 8.78
C ASN A 261 34.50 17.91 8.53
N ASN A 262 35.52 18.72 8.73
CA ASN A 262 36.91 18.28 8.54
C ASN A 262 37.33 17.31 9.66
N LEU A 263 36.98 17.62 10.91
CA LEU A 263 37.24 16.75 12.04
C LEU A 263 36.57 15.38 11.87
N LEU A 264 35.31 15.37 11.39
CA LEU A 264 34.61 14.12 11.09
C LEU A 264 35.31 13.33 9.99
N LYS A 265 35.65 13.98 8.87
CA LYS A 265 36.30 13.31 7.72
C LYS A 265 37.61 12.63 8.12
N ASP A 266 38.38 13.26 8.98
CA ASP A 266 39.64 12.69 9.46
C ASP A 266 39.40 11.52 10.42
N SER A 267 38.45 11.67 11.34
CA SER A 267 38.16 10.66 12.37
C SER A 267 37.44 9.43 11.83
N ILE A 268 36.53 9.62 10.84
CA ILE A 268 35.64 8.54 10.37
C ILE A 268 36.38 7.47 9.57
N THR A 269 37.58 7.78 9.07
CA THR A 269 38.45 6.79 8.41
C THR A 269 38.86 5.66 9.36
N LEU A 270 38.97 5.94 10.67
CA LEU A 270 39.33 4.98 11.70
C LEU A 270 38.26 3.91 11.97
N ILE A 271 37.06 4.13 11.45
CA ILE A 271 35.94 3.17 11.53
C ILE A 271 35.50 2.67 10.15
N ASP A 272 36.38 2.78 9.13
CA ASP A 272 36.07 2.43 7.75
C ASP A 272 34.79 3.08 7.23
N GLY A 273 34.60 4.36 7.58
CA GLY A 273 33.36 5.08 7.40
C GLY A 273 33.42 6.18 6.34
N ARG A 274 32.25 6.70 6.03
CA ARG A 274 32.04 7.89 5.20
C ARG A 274 31.01 8.80 5.83
N GLY A 275 31.22 10.10 5.70
CA GLY A 275 30.32 11.09 6.25
C GLY A 275 30.69 12.50 5.82
N GLY A 276 29.92 13.45 6.30
CA GLY A 276 30.14 14.87 6.05
C GLY A 276 29.04 15.70 6.67
N GLY A 277 29.07 16.99 6.40
CA GLY A 277 28.11 17.94 6.93
C GLY A 277 28.57 19.38 6.76
N SER A 278 28.12 20.24 7.64
CA SER A 278 28.55 21.63 7.73
C SER A 278 29.75 21.80 8.68
N ASN A 279 30.25 23.03 8.79
CA ASN A 279 31.26 23.35 9.77
C ASN A 279 30.76 23.23 11.23
N PHE A 280 29.44 23.24 11.44
CA PHE A 280 28.85 23.20 12.77
C PHE A 280 28.22 21.87 13.16
N LEU A 281 27.84 21.05 12.17
CA LEU A 281 27.25 19.73 12.38
C LEU A 281 27.68 18.81 11.24
N ALA A 282 28.32 17.72 11.57
CA ALA A 282 28.71 16.68 10.63
C ALA A 282 28.39 15.29 11.20
N GLN A 283 27.97 14.37 10.35
CA GLN A 283 27.63 13.00 10.73
C GLN A 283 28.03 12.00 9.67
N GLY A 284 28.30 10.79 10.09
CA GLY A 284 28.64 9.72 9.17
C GLY A 284 28.61 8.35 9.82
N GLY A 285 28.73 7.31 9.02
CA GLY A 285 28.71 5.93 9.47
C GLY A 285 29.88 5.12 8.93
N GLY A 286 30.32 4.12 9.70
CA GLY A 286 31.36 3.17 9.36
C GLY A 286 30.99 1.74 9.70
N LYS A 287 31.75 0.79 9.19
CA LYS A 287 31.53 -0.65 9.38
C LYS A 287 32.30 -1.22 10.59
N ASN A 288 33.29 -0.49 11.11
CA ASN A 288 34.12 -0.93 12.21
C ASN A 288 33.66 -0.28 13.53
N SER A 289 32.84 -0.99 14.30
CA SER A 289 32.36 -0.53 15.60
C SER A 289 33.34 -0.77 16.75
N SER A 290 34.41 -1.56 16.55
CA SER A 290 35.35 -1.91 17.60
C SER A 290 36.37 -0.79 17.94
N ASN A 291 36.59 0.15 17.01
CA ASN A 291 37.58 1.24 17.19
C ASN A 291 36.91 2.60 17.53
N LEU A 292 35.71 2.59 18.08
CA LEU A 292 35.03 3.85 18.44
C LEU A 292 35.74 4.68 19.48
N GLU A 293 36.26 4.04 20.54
CA GLU A 293 37.02 4.76 21.59
C GLU A 293 38.25 5.43 21.02
N GLY A 294 39.07 4.71 20.24
CA GLY A 294 40.24 5.28 19.56
C GLY A 294 39.89 6.45 18.63
N THR A 295 38.76 6.34 17.92
CA THR A 295 38.27 7.41 17.05
C THR A 295 37.88 8.65 17.85
N MET A 296 37.18 8.47 18.95
CA MET A 296 36.76 9.58 19.81
C MET A 296 37.94 10.26 20.51
N GLU A 297 38.96 9.48 20.95
CA GLU A 297 40.19 10.02 21.47
C GLU A 297 41.01 10.78 20.45
N TYR A 298 41.08 10.27 19.23
CA TYR A 298 41.73 10.98 18.10
C TYR A 298 41.04 12.34 17.83
N ALA A 299 39.71 12.37 17.79
CA ALA A 299 38.97 13.62 17.59
C ALA A 299 39.21 14.62 18.71
N LEU A 300 39.23 14.15 19.95
CA LEU A 300 39.51 14.98 21.14
C LEU A 300 40.93 15.57 21.11
N ARG A 301 41.96 14.74 20.83
CA ARG A 301 43.36 15.21 20.71
C ARG A 301 43.52 16.27 19.62
N LYS A 302 42.85 16.09 18.51
CA LYS A 302 42.90 17.04 17.38
C LYS A 302 42.34 18.41 17.77
N ILE A 303 41.25 18.44 18.56
CA ILE A 303 40.71 19.70 19.08
C ILE A 303 41.71 20.37 20.07
N ASN A 304 42.45 19.60 20.86
CA ASN A 304 43.40 20.12 21.80
C ASN A 304 44.71 20.72 21.19
N THR A 305 44.96 20.40 19.89
CA THR A 305 46.08 20.91 19.13
C THR A 305 45.79 22.11 18.24
N LEU A 306 44.50 22.50 18.18
CA LEU A 306 44.03 23.66 17.41
C LEU A 306 43.82 24.87 18.32
#